data_d523e534f048a8fd4f48879a1d92783a
#
_entry.id   d523e534f048a8fd4f48879a1d92783a
#
_cell.length_a   1.000
_cell.length_b   1.000
_cell.length_c   1.000
_cell.angle_alpha   90.00
_cell.angle_beta   90.00
_cell.angle_gamma   90.00
#
_symmetry.space_group_name_H-M   'P 1'
#
loop_
_entity.id
_entity.type
_entity.pdbx_description
1 polymer ?
#
loop_
_entity_poly.entity_id
_entity_poly.type
_entity_poly.pdbx_seq_one_letter_code
_entity_poly.pdbx_strand_id
1 'polypeptide(L)'
;VDNGDGTVTDVDNKVMWVKNDTWLELGRQVTWYESQDYAKEMNEKKFAGYGNWRIPTGSEARMLFDAEASNTDVEGGEIHLSPVFSPKCGFSTWTSETRGAKAAMGYDLRSSYEFWLAKENDGFPSAVRLVRQLQDAATPEDGGPRFINNGDGTVTDSETGLMWKADDSYLELDKWVTWDEAKTYVQGLNRQYFATYTDWRMPTRK
;
A
#
# COMPACT_ATOMS: atom_id res chain seq x y z
N VAL A 1 19.11 6.81 -0.26
CA VAL A 1 19.66 7.86 0.61
C VAL A 1 19.09 7.72 2.00
N ASP A 2 19.93 7.74 3.05
CA ASP A 2 19.48 7.81 4.45
C ASP A 2 19.05 9.25 4.77
N ASN A 3 17.81 9.43 5.19
CA ASN A 3 17.26 10.77 5.48
C ASN A 3 17.57 11.25 6.91
N GLY A 4 18.10 10.39 7.78
CA GLY A 4 18.45 10.74 9.16
C GLY A 4 17.26 10.81 10.13
N ASP A 5 16.06 10.57 9.67
CA ASP A 5 14.79 10.61 10.41
C ASP A 5 14.16 9.22 10.63
N GLY A 6 14.93 8.17 10.39
CA GLY A 6 14.45 6.79 10.44
C GLY A 6 13.88 6.29 9.13
N THR A 7 14.07 7.02 8.04
CA THR A 7 13.66 6.62 6.70
C THR A 7 14.81 6.56 5.70
N VAL A 8 14.61 5.81 4.62
CA VAL A 8 15.54 5.67 3.49
C VAL A 8 14.77 5.96 2.20
N THR A 9 15.27 6.90 1.41
CA THR A 9 14.72 7.24 0.10
C THR A 9 15.42 6.45 -1.00
N ASP A 10 14.63 5.73 -1.78
CA ASP A 10 15.01 5.16 -3.07
C ASP A 10 14.53 6.10 -4.17
N VAL A 11 15.47 6.90 -4.68
CA VAL A 11 15.18 7.96 -5.65
C VAL A 11 14.80 7.38 -7.01
N ASP A 12 15.46 6.28 -7.41
CA ASP A 12 15.27 5.67 -8.72
C ASP A 12 13.88 5.02 -8.85
N ASN A 13 13.42 4.38 -7.78
CA ASN A 13 12.10 3.74 -7.73
C ASN A 13 11.00 4.66 -7.16
N LYS A 14 11.34 5.89 -6.78
CA LYS A 14 10.42 6.90 -6.22
C LYS A 14 9.65 6.39 -5.01
N VAL A 15 10.31 5.68 -4.12
CA VAL A 15 9.73 5.19 -2.87
C VAL A 15 10.58 5.58 -1.66
N MET A 16 9.95 5.64 -0.52
CA MET A 16 10.60 5.82 0.77
C MET A 16 10.28 4.63 1.67
N TRP A 17 11.30 4.11 2.31
CA TRP A 17 11.25 2.96 3.20
C TRP A 17 11.43 3.38 4.65
N VAL A 18 10.79 2.70 5.58
CA VAL A 18 11.18 2.75 6.98
C VAL A 18 12.54 2.04 7.13
N LYS A 19 13.52 2.69 7.76
CA LYS A 19 14.89 2.20 7.88
C LYS A 19 14.98 0.91 8.68
N ASN A 20 14.24 0.84 9.80
CA ASN A 20 14.10 -0.33 10.64
C ASN A 20 12.86 -1.13 10.24
N ASP A 21 12.92 -2.43 10.22
CA ASP A 21 11.75 -3.27 10.11
C ASP A 21 11.14 -3.58 11.48
N THR A 22 10.02 -4.31 11.48
CA THR A 22 9.34 -4.68 12.75
C THR A 22 10.18 -5.57 13.65
N TRP A 23 11.14 -6.32 13.12
CA TRP A 23 12.02 -7.09 13.98
C TRP A 23 12.86 -6.18 14.88
N LEU A 24 13.46 -5.14 14.29
CA LEU A 24 14.25 -4.16 15.04
C LEU A 24 13.41 -3.33 16.00
N GLU A 25 12.19 -2.99 15.63
CA GLU A 25 11.31 -2.14 16.43
C GLU A 25 10.58 -2.89 17.56
N LEU A 26 10.15 -4.14 17.31
CA LEU A 26 9.35 -4.92 18.25
C LEU A 26 10.12 -6.05 18.92
N GLY A 27 11.32 -6.40 18.43
CA GLY A 27 12.14 -7.49 18.95
C GLY A 27 11.58 -8.88 18.68
N ARG A 28 10.65 -9.02 17.73
CA ARG A 28 9.99 -10.29 17.41
C ARG A 28 9.49 -10.32 15.96
N GLN A 29 9.19 -11.52 15.50
CA GLN A 29 8.42 -11.74 14.28
C GLN A 29 6.99 -11.22 14.41
N VAL A 30 6.37 -10.94 13.27
CA VAL A 30 4.98 -10.49 13.18
C VAL A 30 4.20 -11.33 12.17
N THR A 31 2.92 -11.55 12.43
CA THR A 31 1.98 -12.10 11.47
C THR A 31 1.68 -11.07 10.38
N TRP A 32 1.06 -11.50 9.29
CA TRP A 32 0.62 -10.59 8.25
C TRP A 32 -0.42 -9.58 8.75
N TYR A 33 -1.30 -9.99 9.65
CA TYR A 33 -2.30 -9.10 10.26
C TYR A 33 -1.63 -8.06 11.16
N GLU A 34 -0.69 -8.47 12.02
CA GLU A 34 0.08 -7.53 12.84
C GLU A 34 0.89 -6.54 12.00
N SER A 35 1.31 -6.94 10.79
CA SER A 35 1.97 -6.01 9.84
C SER A 35 1.02 -4.90 9.37
N GLN A 36 -0.26 -5.21 9.17
CA GLN A 36 -1.29 -4.21 8.83
C GLN A 36 -1.53 -3.25 10.01
N ASP A 37 -1.64 -3.81 11.22
CA ASP A 37 -1.84 -3.01 12.44
C ASP A 37 -0.63 -2.09 12.68
N TYR A 38 0.59 -2.59 12.43
CA TYR A 38 1.80 -1.78 12.53
C TYR A 38 1.81 -0.63 11.52
N ALA A 39 1.41 -0.87 10.26
CA ALA A 39 1.30 0.20 9.28
C ALA A 39 0.28 1.26 9.70
N LYS A 40 -0.85 0.85 10.26
CA LYS A 40 -1.87 1.76 10.80
C LYS A 40 -1.32 2.60 11.96
N GLU A 41 -0.63 1.97 12.90
CA GLU A 41 0.00 2.66 14.04
C GLU A 41 1.02 3.71 13.58
N MET A 42 1.87 3.38 12.60
CA MET A 42 2.86 4.31 12.04
C MET A 42 2.20 5.50 11.34
N ASN A 43 1.05 5.30 10.69
CA ASN A 43 0.26 6.37 10.08
C ASN A 43 -0.43 7.26 11.12
N GLU A 44 -0.99 6.69 12.17
CA GLU A 44 -1.60 7.45 13.28
C GLU A 44 -0.57 8.33 13.99
N LYS A 45 0.65 7.82 14.17
CA LYS A 45 1.78 8.57 14.74
C LYS A 45 2.40 9.57 13.77
N LYS A 46 2.00 9.57 12.51
CA LYS A 46 2.64 10.35 11.43
C LYS A 46 4.17 10.17 11.44
N PHE A 47 4.63 8.93 11.45
CA PHE A 47 6.07 8.62 11.51
C PHE A 47 6.84 9.35 10.41
N ALA A 48 7.94 10.02 10.78
CA ALA A 48 8.74 10.89 9.93
C ALA A 48 7.91 11.99 9.22
N GLY A 49 6.76 12.38 9.79
CA GLY A 49 5.86 13.38 9.22
C GLY A 49 4.83 12.83 8.23
N TYR A 50 4.79 11.51 7.97
CA TYR A 50 3.94 10.91 6.93
C TYR A 50 2.86 9.99 7.52
N GLY A 51 1.68 10.01 6.89
CA GLY A 51 0.51 9.18 7.27
C GLY A 51 0.06 8.20 6.20
N ASN A 52 0.94 7.81 5.27
CA ASN A 52 0.63 6.92 4.14
C ASN A 52 1.60 5.73 4.02
N TRP A 53 2.12 5.26 5.15
CA TRP A 53 2.92 4.04 5.23
C TRP A 53 2.05 2.82 4.96
N ARG A 54 2.61 1.85 4.24
CA ARG A 54 1.92 0.60 3.91
C ARG A 54 2.89 -0.57 3.81
N ILE A 55 2.36 -1.78 3.81
CA ILE A 55 3.10 -2.97 3.47
C ILE A 55 3.54 -2.89 2.00
N PRO A 56 4.78 -3.28 1.65
CA PRO A 56 5.25 -3.27 0.27
C PRO A 56 4.47 -4.28 -0.61
N THR A 57 4.36 -3.99 -1.88
CA THR A 57 3.99 -4.99 -2.89
C THR A 57 5.16 -5.97 -3.09
N GLY A 58 4.91 -7.12 -3.72
CA GLY A 58 5.97 -8.07 -4.05
C GLY A 58 7.03 -7.49 -4.98
N SER A 59 6.62 -6.65 -5.93
CA SER A 59 7.56 -5.92 -6.78
C SER A 59 8.43 -4.94 -5.99
N GLU A 60 7.87 -4.24 -5.03
CA GLU A 60 8.65 -3.37 -4.15
C GLU A 60 9.56 -4.16 -3.21
N ALA A 61 9.10 -5.27 -2.65
CA ALA A 61 9.95 -6.12 -1.82
C ALA A 61 11.18 -6.65 -2.58
N ARG A 62 11.03 -6.97 -3.87
CA ARG A 62 12.16 -7.36 -4.73
C ARG A 62 13.18 -6.23 -4.91
N MET A 63 12.77 -4.95 -4.87
CA MET A 63 13.70 -3.81 -4.97
C MET A 63 14.63 -3.70 -3.77
N LEU A 64 14.31 -4.33 -2.63
CA LEU A 64 15.18 -4.37 -1.47
C LEU A 64 16.38 -5.32 -1.67
N PHE A 65 16.23 -6.32 -2.56
CA PHE A 65 17.29 -7.29 -2.82
C PHE A 65 18.30 -6.72 -3.82
N ASP A 66 19.56 -6.72 -3.41
CA ASP A 66 20.70 -6.35 -4.24
C ASP A 66 21.81 -7.40 -4.04
N ALA A 67 22.07 -8.21 -5.07
CA ALA A 67 23.02 -9.30 -5.00
C ALA A 67 24.46 -8.86 -4.65
N GLU A 68 24.80 -7.62 -4.90
CA GLU A 68 26.11 -7.05 -4.58
C GLU A 68 26.17 -6.42 -3.18
N ALA A 69 25.01 -6.24 -2.54
CA ALA A 69 24.92 -5.69 -1.19
C ALA A 69 25.06 -6.79 -0.14
N SER A 70 25.68 -6.44 0.98
CA SER A 70 25.82 -7.31 2.16
C SER A 70 25.37 -6.58 3.40
N ASN A 71 24.47 -7.19 4.16
CA ASN A 71 24.01 -6.77 5.46
C ASN A 71 23.81 -8.02 6.33
N THR A 72 23.48 -7.87 7.60
CA THR A 72 23.26 -8.99 8.51
C THR A 72 21.82 -9.04 8.99
N ASP A 73 21.28 -10.23 9.09
CA ASP A 73 19.99 -10.47 9.73
C ASP A 73 20.12 -10.70 11.25
N VAL A 74 18.99 -10.90 11.87
CA VAL A 74 18.86 -11.11 13.32
C VAL A 74 19.59 -12.37 13.82
N GLU A 75 19.77 -13.39 12.99
CA GLU A 75 20.47 -14.62 13.32
C GLU A 75 21.97 -14.52 13.05
N GLY A 76 22.46 -13.38 12.52
CA GLY A 76 23.84 -13.16 12.11
C GLY A 76 24.16 -13.72 10.71
N GLY A 77 23.13 -14.15 9.97
CA GLY A 77 23.24 -14.57 8.58
C GLY A 77 23.40 -13.40 7.63
N GLU A 78 23.98 -13.63 6.47
CA GLU A 78 24.09 -12.64 5.41
C GLU A 78 22.75 -12.49 4.69
N ILE A 79 22.38 -11.23 4.43
CA ILE A 79 21.26 -10.85 3.57
C ILE A 79 21.71 -9.83 2.52
N HIS A 80 21.11 -9.91 1.36
CA HIS A 80 21.38 -9.03 0.22
C HIS A 80 20.53 -7.76 0.29
N LEU A 81 20.77 -6.97 1.33
CA LEU A 81 20.08 -5.72 1.61
C LEU A 81 21.13 -4.60 1.71
N SER A 82 20.85 -3.47 1.09
CA SER A 82 21.74 -2.31 1.15
C SER A 82 22.12 -1.95 2.60
N PRO A 83 23.41 -1.69 2.90
CA PRO A 83 23.88 -1.31 4.24
C PRO A 83 23.36 0.05 4.71
N VAL A 84 22.62 0.78 3.89
CA VAL A 84 21.89 1.98 4.31
C VAL A 84 20.79 1.65 5.32
N PHE A 85 20.24 0.41 5.28
CA PHE A 85 19.32 -0.11 6.27
C PHE A 85 20.06 -0.65 7.50
N SER A 86 19.39 -0.62 8.65
CA SER A 86 19.98 -1.09 9.89
C SER A 86 20.28 -2.60 9.86
N PRO A 87 21.44 -3.05 10.35
CA PRO A 87 21.79 -4.46 10.45
C PRO A 87 20.98 -5.17 11.55
N LYS A 88 21.04 -6.50 11.57
CA LYS A 88 20.30 -7.37 12.49
C LYS A 88 18.79 -7.28 12.35
N CYS A 89 18.32 -6.95 11.17
CA CYS A 89 16.90 -6.92 10.80
C CYS A 89 16.36 -8.32 10.48
N GLY A 90 15.07 -8.42 10.17
CA GLY A 90 14.49 -9.65 9.66
C GLY A 90 15.09 -10.02 8.28
N PHE A 91 15.27 -11.31 8.02
CA PHE A 91 15.75 -11.77 6.71
C PHE A 91 14.63 -11.86 5.65
N SER A 92 13.39 -11.64 6.04
CA SER A 92 12.26 -11.63 5.12
C SER A 92 11.28 -10.52 5.44
N THR A 93 10.50 -10.11 4.45
CA THR A 93 9.45 -9.11 4.63
C THR A 93 8.11 -9.60 4.07
N TRP A 94 7.02 -9.35 4.82
CA TRP A 94 5.68 -9.51 4.30
C TRP A 94 5.40 -8.54 3.16
N THR A 95 4.53 -8.98 2.23
CA THR A 95 4.04 -8.14 1.14
C THR A 95 2.52 -8.02 1.19
N SER A 96 1.97 -7.12 0.38
CA SER A 96 0.52 -6.90 0.29
C SER A 96 -0.22 -7.99 -0.51
N GLU A 97 0.49 -8.84 -1.23
CA GLU A 97 -0.09 -9.90 -2.04
C GLU A 97 -0.70 -10.99 -1.18
N THR A 98 -1.91 -11.38 -1.54
CA THR A 98 -2.64 -12.43 -0.84
C THR A 98 -3.15 -13.49 -1.80
N ARG A 99 -3.23 -14.73 -1.31
CA ARG A 99 -3.83 -15.84 -2.01
C ARG A 99 -5.03 -16.36 -1.22
N GLY A 100 -6.21 -15.96 -1.66
CA GLY A 100 -7.44 -16.21 -0.92
C GLY A 100 -7.44 -15.52 0.47
N ALA A 101 -8.31 -15.99 1.35
CA ALA A 101 -8.49 -15.38 2.67
C ALA A 101 -7.32 -15.65 3.64
N LYS A 102 -6.60 -16.76 3.45
CA LYS A 102 -5.72 -17.33 4.48
C LYS A 102 -4.22 -17.19 4.24
N ALA A 103 -3.77 -16.93 3.03
CA ALA A 103 -2.35 -16.87 2.71
C ALA A 103 -1.90 -15.49 2.24
N ALA A 104 -0.69 -15.10 2.60
CA ALA A 104 -0.01 -13.91 2.13
C ALA A 104 1.41 -14.27 1.66
N MET A 105 1.97 -13.42 0.80
CA MET A 105 3.30 -13.59 0.26
C MET A 105 4.32 -12.88 1.14
N GLY A 106 5.44 -13.56 1.39
CA GLY A 106 6.66 -12.97 1.92
C GLY A 106 7.78 -13.06 0.89
N TYR A 107 8.80 -12.24 1.10
CA TYR A 107 9.99 -12.18 0.27
C TYR A 107 11.25 -12.34 1.12
N ASP A 108 12.11 -13.27 0.73
CA ASP A 108 13.35 -13.64 1.43
C ASP A 108 14.53 -12.86 0.85
N LEU A 109 15.22 -12.10 1.70
CA LEU A 109 16.38 -11.27 1.35
C LEU A 109 17.71 -12.03 1.35
N ARG A 110 17.73 -13.30 1.81
CA ARG A 110 18.91 -14.19 1.71
C ARG A 110 19.03 -14.82 0.32
N SER A 111 17.89 -15.16 -0.28
CA SER A 111 17.84 -16.03 -1.46
C SER A 111 17.04 -15.47 -2.64
N SER A 112 16.49 -14.26 -2.53
CA SER A 112 15.61 -13.66 -3.55
C SER A 112 14.38 -14.53 -3.85
N TYR A 113 13.84 -15.21 -2.83
CA TYR A 113 12.76 -16.18 -2.99
C TYR A 113 11.42 -15.64 -2.45
N GLU A 114 10.36 -15.85 -3.22
CA GLU A 114 8.99 -15.60 -2.79
C GLU A 114 8.38 -16.84 -2.17
N PHE A 115 7.77 -16.69 -1.02
CA PHE A 115 7.09 -17.79 -0.34
C PHE A 115 5.66 -17.39 0.05
N TRP A 116 4.82 -18.40 0.25
CA TRP A 116 3.44 -18.20 0.67
C TRP A 116 3.23 -18.88 2.02
N LEU A 117 2.77 -18.12 3.00
CA LEU A 117 2.47 -18.61 4.35
C LEU A 117 1.05 -18.25 4.76
N ALA A 118 0.55 -18.95 5.77
CA ALA A 118 -0.67 -18.55 6.43
C ALA A 118 -0.51 -17.13 7.00
N LYS A 119 -1.53 -16.28 6.86
CA LYS A 119 -1.51 -14.91 7.39
C LYS A 119 -1.32 -14.84 8.91
N GLU A 120 -1.73 -15.90 9.61
CA GLU A 120 -1.62 -16.06 11.06
C GLU A 120 -0.31 -16.77 11.46
N ASN A 121 0.61 -17.00 10.49
CA ASN A 121 1.85 -17.71 10.78
C ASN A 121 2.72 -16.92 11.76
N ASP A 122 3.01 -17.55 12.87
CA ASP A 122 3.88 -17.06 13.94
C ASP A 122 5.17 -17.91 14.10
N GLY A 123 5.29 -18.97 13.32
CA GLY A 123 6.43 -19.90 13.39
C GLY A 123 7.57 -19.66 12.40
N PHE A 124 7.39 -18.77 11.43
CA PHE A 124 8.44 -18.38 10.48
C PHE A 124 8.87 -16.94 10.74
N PRO A 125 10.17 -16.66 10.86
CA PRO A 125 10.67 -15.33 11.23
C PRO A 125 10.40 -14.30 10.13
N SER A 126 9.17 -13.82 10.06
CA SER A 126 8.75 -12.78 9.13
C SER A 126 8.67 -11.43 9.83
N ALA A 127 9.20 -10.42 9.17
CA ALA A 127 9.09 -9.03 9.57
C ALA A 127 8.27 -8.27 8.52
N VAL A 128 8.05 -6.99 8.71
CA VAL A 128 7.63 -6.08 7.66
C VAL A 128 8.49 -4.82 7.67
N ARG A 129 8.92 -4.41 6.51
CA ARG A 129 9.53 -3.10 6.26
C ARG A 129 8.53 -2.27 5.48
N LEU A 130 8.00 -1.23 6.11
CA LEU A 130 7.00 -0.40 5.49
C LEU A 130 7.59 0.50 4.41
N VAL A 131 6.76 0.82 3.44
CA VAL A 131 7.09 1.66 2.29
C VAL A 131 6.00 2.70 2.08
N ARG A 132 6.35 3.80 1.46
CA ARG A 132 5.42 4.80 0.91
C ARG A 132 5.93 5.28 -0.44
N GLN A 133 5.01 5.73 -1.31
CA GLN A 133 5.38 6.37 -2.55
C GLN A 133 5.94 7.76 -2.28
N LEU A 134 7.05 8.12 -2.94
CA LEU A 134 7.43 9.53 -3.05
C LEU A 134 6.43 10.21 -3.97
N GLN A 135 5.81 11.27 -3.49
CA GLN A 135 5.02 12.11 -4.36
C GLN A 135 5.96 13.00 -5.16
N ASP A 136 5.77 13.10 -6.47
CA ASP A 136 6.43 14.14 -7.25
C ASP A 136 6.07 15.51 -6.63
N ALA A 137 7.04 16.42 -6.57
CA ALA A 137 6.93 17.70 -5.89
C ALA A 137 5.93 18.66 -6.57
N ALA A 138 4.66 18.32 -6.59
CA ALA A 138 3.56 19.19 -7.02
C ALA A 138 2.18 18.69 -6.54
N THR A 139 2.07 18.21 -5.29
CA THR A 139 0.76 18.11 -4.64
C THR A 139 0.87 18.74 -3.26
N PRO A 140 -0.15 19.50 -2.84
CA PRO A 140 -0.13 20.19 -1.54
C PRO A 140 0.14 19.19 -0.41
N GLU A 141 0.93 19.62 0.56
CA GLU A 141 1.20 18.91 1.81
C GLU A 141 -0.13 18.66 2.54
N ASP A 142 -0.79 17.61 2.16
CA ASP A 142 -1.70 16.86 3.03
C ASP A 142 -2.06 15.57 2.28
N GLY A 143 -1.53 14.44 2.71
CA GLY A 143 -1.94 13.13 2.22
C GLY A 143 -3.40 12.86 2.60
N GLY A 144 -4.30 13.65 2.07
CA GLY A 144 -5.71 13.38 2.05
C GLY A 144 -5.97 12.05 1.33
N PRO A 145 -7.01 11.32 1.66
CA PRO A 145 -7.32 10.06 1.01
C PRO A 145 -7.41 10.30 -0.50
N ARG A 146 -6.88 9.36 -1.30
CA ARG A 146 -7.00 9.41 -2.77
C ARG A 146 -8.43 9.71 -3.20
N PHE A 147 -9.39 9.11 -2.52
CA PHE A 147 -10.80 9.33 -2.74
C PHE A 147 -11.37 10.28 -1.68
N ILE A 148 -11.73 11.47 -2.10
CA ILE A 148 -12.27 12.53 -1.25
C ILE A 148 -13.79 12.51 -1.37
N ASN A 149 -14.49 12.25 -0.26
CA ASN A 149 -15.96 12.37 -0.22
C ASN A 149 -16.35 13.85 -0.25
N ASN A 150 -17.07 14.26 -1.28
CA ASN A 150 -17.47 15.66 -1.48
C ASN A 150 -18.72 16.06 -0.65
N GLY A 151 -19.38 15.09 -0.01
CA GLY A 151 -20.56 15.33 0.82
C GLY A 151 -21.87 15.52 0.04
N ASP A 152 -21.83 15.44 -1.29
CA ASP A 152 -22.95 15.60 -2.22
C ASP A 152 -23.34 14.30 -2.94
N GLY A 153 -22.88 13.16 -2.44
CA GLY A 153 -23.04 11.84 -3.07
C GLY A 153 -21.99 11.51 -4.12
N THR A 154 -20.92 12.32 -4.19
CA THR A 154 -19.78 12.07 -5.09
C THR A 154 -18.47 11.90 -4.33
N VAL A 155 -17.51 11.27 -5.01
CA VAL A 155 -16.16 11.05 -4.53
C VAL A 155 -15.17 11.49 -5.61
N THR A 156 -14.24 12.37 -5.27
CA THR A 156 -13.16 12.79 -6.17
C THR A 156 -11.95 11.88 -6.01
N ASP A 157 -11.47 11.32 -7.11
CA ASP A 157 -10.16 10.67 -7.19
C ASP A 157 -9.09 11.73 -7.44
N SER A 158 -8.33 12.06 -6.40
CA SER A 158 -7.30 13.12 -6.44
C SER A 158 -6.12 12.79 -7.37
N GLU A 159 -5.88 11.51 -7.68
CA GLU A 159 -4.82 11.10 -8.61
C GLU A 159 -5.20 11.31 -10.06
N THR A 160 -6.46 11.06 -10.41
CA THR A 160 -6.92 11.13 -11.80
C THR A 160 -7.72 12.39 -12.12
N GLY A 161 -8.14 13.13 -11.09
CA GLY A 161 -9.06 14.24 -11.20
C GLY A 161 -10.48 13.83 -11.62
N LEU A 162 -10.78 12.53 -11.66
CA LEU A 162 -12.10 12.03 -11.97
C LEU A 162 -13.01 12.09 -10.75
N MET A 163 -14.26 12.40 -11.01
CA MET A 163 -15.31 12.32 -10.01
C MET A 163 -16.13 11.04 -10.22
N TRP A 164 -16.41 10.35 -9.15
CA TRP A 164 -17.19 9.12 -9.10
C TRP A 164 -18.45 9.34 -8.29
N LYS A 165 -19.55 8.70 -8.68
CA LYS A 165 -20.71 8.60 -7.80
C LYS A 165 -20.35 7.67 -6.63
N ALA A 166 -20.68 8.08 -5.40
CA ALA A 166 -20.31 7.36 -4.18
C ALA A 166 -21.00 5.99 -4.10
N ASP A 167 -22.30 5.95 -4.38
CA ASP A 167 -23.11 4.73 -4.42
C ASP A 167 -23.23 4.23 -5.85
N ASP A 168 -23.16 2.94 -6.05
CA ASP A 168 -23.41 2.34 -7.35
C ASP A 168 -24.93 2.12 -7.61
N SER A 169 -25.26 1.70 -8.83
CA SER A 169 -26.65 1.44 -9.21
C SER A 169 -27.30 0.29 -8.42
N TYR A 170 -26.52 -0.64 -7.87
CA TYR A 170 -27.07 -1.73 -7.05
C TYR A 170 -27.62 -1.21 -5.73
N LEU A 171 -26.85 -0.33 -5.06
CA LEU A 171 -27.26 0.25 -3.78
C LEU A 171 -28.52 1.12 -3.91
N GLU A 172 -28.70 1.81 -5.05
CA GLU A 172 -29.86 2.66 -5.27
C GLU A 172 -31.10 1.92 -5.78
N LEU A 173 -30.91 0.91 -6.64
CA LEU A 173 -32.01 0.21 -7.31
C LEU A 173 -32.35 -1.13 -6.65
N ASP A 174 -31.53 -1.58 -5.70
CA ASP A 174 -31.61 -2.89 -5.03
C ASP A 174 -31.70 -4.07 -6.01
N LYS A 175 -31.02 -3.94 -7.17
CA LYS A 175 -30.94 -4.98 -8.19
C LYS A 175 -29.71 -4.84 -9.08
N TRP A 176 -29.26 -5.96 -9.63
CA TRP A 176 -28.29 -5.98 -10.71
C TRP A 176 -28.90 -5.39 -11.99
N VAL A 177 -28.13 -4.59 -12.68
CA VAL A 177 -28.55 -3.94 -13.94
C VAL A 177 -27.81 -4.52 -15.13
N THR A 178 -28.52 -4.64 -16.25
CA THR A 178 -27.93 -4.96 -17.56
C THR A 178 -27.14 -3.74 -18.08
N TRP A 179 -26.34 -3.95 -19.13
CA TRP A 179 -25.60 -2.87 -19.77
C TRP A 179 -26.49 -1.72 -20.26
N ASP A 180 -27.66 -2.03 -20.82
CA ASP A 180 -28.58 -1.02 -21.33
C ASP A 180 -29.31 -0.29 -20.20
N GLU A 181 -29.64 -0.99 -19.11
CA GLU A 181 -30.17 -0.35 -17.91
C GLU A 181 -29.13 0.57 -17.26
N ALA A 182 -27.83 0.18 -17.22
CA ALA A 182 -26.76 1.02 -16.73
C ALA A 182 -26.60 2.31 -17.55
N LYS A 183 -26.71 2.25 -18.88
CA LYS A 183 -26.75 3.45 -19.73
C LYS A 183 -27.93 4.35 -19.41
N THR A 184 -29.11 3.75 -19.25
CA THR A 184 -30.34 4.48 -18.91
C THR A 184 -30.22 5.15 -17.54
N TYR A 185 -29.62 4.46 -16.56
CA TYR A 185 -29.35 4.99 -15.24
C TYR A 185 -28.42 6.22 -15.31
N VAL A 186 -27.32 6.15 -16.04
CA VAL A 186 -26.39 7.28 -16.23
C VAL A 186 -27.05 8.45 -16.94
N GLN A 187 -27.90 8.20 -17.94
CA GLN A 187 -28.70 9.26 -18.58
C GLN A 187 -29.69 9.91 -17.61
N GLY A 188 -30.21 9.12 -16.68
CA GLY A 188 -31.09 9.62 -15.60
C GLY A 188 -30.35 10.60 -14.69
N LEU A 189 -29.12 10.27 -14.26
CA LEU A 189 -28.28 11.15 -13.45
C LEU A 189 -28.03 12.50 -14.15
N ASN A 190 -27.71 12.47 -15.45
CA ASN A 190 -27.48 13.68 -16.24
C ASN A 190 -28.74 14.55 -16.39
N ARG A 191 -29.92 13.94 -16.58
CA ARG A 191 -31.20 14.66 -16.68
C ARG A 191 -31.61 15.31 -15.35
N GLN A 192 -31.24 14.68 -14.24
CA GLN A 192 -31.56 15.14 -12.90
C GLN A 192 -30.51 16.13 -12.37
N TYR A 193 -29.47 16.44 -13.14
CA TYR A 193 -28.36 17.29 -12.71
C TYR A 193 -27.73 16.78 -11.40
N PHE A 194 -27.54 15.44 -11.28
CA PHE A 194 -27.01 14.86 -10.06
C PHE A 194 -25.68 15.53 -9.67
N ALA A 195 -25.60 16.01 -8.41
CA ALA A 195 -24.50 16.78 -7.88
C ALA A 195 -24.13 18.01 -8.75
N THR A 196 -25.10 18.58 -9.48
CA THR A 196 -24.96 19.73 -10.40
C THR A 196 -24.23 19.43 -11.72
N TYR A 197 -23.90 18.16 -12.01
CA TYR A 197 -23.21 17.74 -13.23
C TYR A 197 -24.13 17.10 -14.26
N THR A 198 -23.77 17.21 -15.54
CA THR A 198 -24.52 16.66 -16.69
C THR A 198 -23.68 15.80 -17.61
N ASP A 199 -22.44 15.51 -17.23
CA ASP A 199 -21.44 14.77 -18.01
C ASP A 199 -21.07 13.43 -17.38
N TRP A 200 -21.95 12.87 -16.54
CA TRP A 200 -21.81 11.52 -16.03
C TRP A 200 -21.73 10.51 -17.17
N ARG A 201 -20.81 9.59 -17.05
CA ARG A 201 -20.59 8.52 -18.02
C ARG A 201 -20.21 7.22 -17.34
N MET A 202 -20.37 6.12 -18.04
CA MET A 202 -19.84 4.83 -17.59
C MET A 202 -18.31 4.84 -17.68
N PRO A 203 -17.62 4.12 -16.77
CA PRO A 203 -16.17 3.96 -16.84
C PRO A 203 -15.75 3.33 -18.18
N THR A 204 -14.65 3.79 -18.73
CA THR A 204 -14.03 3.17 -19.91
C THR A 204 -12.97 2.16 -19.47
N ARG A 205 -12.82 1.08 -20.24
CA ARG A 205 -11.69 0.16 -20.10
C ARG A 205 -10.46 0.85 -20.70
N LYS A 206 -9.39 1.00 -19.92
CA LYS A 206 -8.06 1.37 -20.46
C LYS A 206 -7.38 0.14 -21.01
#